data_7c3fdff38fd28877b1dc78cd52a1b910
#
_entry.id   7c3fdff38fd28877b1dc78cd52a1b910
#
_cell.length_a   1.000
_cell.length_b   1.000
_cell.length_c   1.000
_cell.angle_alpha   90.00
_cell.angle_beta   90.00
_cell.angle_gamma   90.00
#
_symmetry.space_group_name_H-M   'P 1'
#
loop_
_entity.id
_entity.type
_entity.pdbx_description
1 polymer ?
#
loop_
_entity_poly.entity_id
_entity_poly.type
_entity_poly.pdbx_seq_one_letter_code
_entity_poly.pdbx_strand_id
1 'polypeptide(L)'
;MDSKKLALLCRELADNKKAEDIVILDVRKLSSVTDYFVVATGTSEPHLRAIVTEVTEQLKADHHLRPNAVEGDMGGAWVVLDFFDVIVHVMRGDVREKYGLEELWSDAPRVKPRRARASAAAE
;
A
#
# COMPACT_ATOMS: atom_id res chain seq x y z
N MET A 1 13.71 9.06 -5.34
CA MET A 1 12.49 9.36 -4.55
C MET A 1 12.69 8.83 -3.15
N ASP A 2 12.38 9.63 -2.14
CA ASP A 2 12.54 9.13 -0.79
C ASP A 2 11.40 8.16 -0.43
N SER A 3 11.60 7.38 0.62
CA SER A 3 10.67 6.32 1.00
C SER A 3 9.30 6.87 1.40
N LYS A 4 9.25 8.01 2.06
CA LYS A 4 7.97 8.60 2.44
C LYS A 4 7.16 9.04 1.22
N LYS A 5 7.82 9.66 0.25
CA LYS A 5 7.15 10.05 -1.01
C LYS A 5 6.65 8.83 -1.76
N LEU A 6 7.44 7.76 -1.77
CA LEU A 6 7.04 6.52 -2.42
C LEU A 6 5.80 5.93 -1.72
N ALA A 7 5.79 5.90 -0.40
CA ALA A 7 4.64 5.38 0.35
C ALA A 7 3.38 6.21 0.05
N LEU A 8 3.49 7.52 0.04
CA LEU A 8 2.36 8.41 -0.28
C LEU A 8 1.87 8.21 -1.71
N LEU A 9 2.79 8.00 -2.65
CA LEU A 9 2.45 7.74 -4.03
C LEU A 9 1.74 6.39 -4.19
N CYS A 10 2.23 5.36 -3.52
CA CYS A 10 1.57 4.06 -3.54
C CYS A 10 0.14 4.16 -3.02
N ARG A 11 -0.06 4.92 -1.95
CA ARG A 11 -1.39 5.17 -1.41
C ARG A 11 -2.28 5.85 -2.44
N GLU A 12 -1.76 6.87 -3.09
CA GLU A 12 -2.50 7.60 -4.12
C GLU A 12 -2.90 6.71 -5.28
N LEU A 13 -1.97 5.89 -5.75
CA LEU A 13 -2.24 4.97 -6.85
C LEU A 13 -3.29 3.92 -6.48
N ALA A 14 -3.23 3.40 -5.26
CA ALA A 14 -4.24 2.47 -4.77
C ALA A 14 -5.62 3.17 -4.69
N ASP A 15 -5.62 4.40 -4.22
CA ASP A 15 -6.86 5.20 -4.10
C ASP A 15 -7.49 5.47 -5.48
N ASN A 16 -6.68 5.60 -6.52
CA ASN A 16 -7.18 5.77 -7.89
C ASN A 16 -8.08 4.62 -8.33
N LYS A 17 -7.89 3.45 -7.75
CA LYS A 17 -8.71 2.26 -8.04
C LYS A 17 -9.68 1.94 -6.92
N LYS A 18 -9.99 2.93 -6.09
CA LYS A 18 -10.99 2.83 -5.04
C LYS A 18 -10.65 1.80 -3.96
N ALA A 19 -9.37 1.60 -3.69
CA ALA A 19 -8.96 0.75 -2.58
C ALA A 19 -9.55 1.32 -1.28
N GLU A 20 -9.94 0.44 -0.37
CA GLU A 20 -10.55 0.83 0.89
C GLU A 20 -9.55 0.80 2.04
N ASP A 21 -9.81 1.60 3.06
CA ASP A 21 -9.07 1.60 4.33
C ASP A 21 -7.56 1.63 4.14
N ILE A 22 -7.08 2.52 3.28
CA ILE A 22 -5.66 2.62 2.99
C ILE A 22 -4.94 3.26 4.16
N VAL A 23 -3.93 2.56 4.68
CA VAL A 23 -3.15 3.01 5.82
C VAL A 23 -1.67 2.97 5.46
N ILE A 24 -0.91 3.97 5.89
CA ILE A 24 0.55 3.96 5.80
C ILE A 24 1.08 3.90 7.22
N LEU A 25 1.90 2.88 7.50
CA LEU A 25 2.53 2.70 8.80
C LEU A 25 4.00 3.05 8.70
N ASP A 26 4.45 3.96 9.55
CA ASP A 26 5.86 4.34 9.64
C ASP A 26 6.56 3.35 10.57
N VAL A 27 7.35 2.46 10.01
CA VAL A 27 8.02 1.42 10.78
C VAL A 27 9.53 1.62 10.83
N ARG A 28 10.01 2.81 10.51
CA ARG A 28 11.45 3.09 10.46
C ARG A 28 12.16 2.80 11.77
N LYS A 29 11.50 3.04 12.89
CA LYS A 29 12.09 2.80 14.22
C LYS A 29 11.82 1.41 14.76
N LEU A 30 10.94 0.65 14.11
CA LEU A 30 10.49 -0.65 14.60
C LEU A 30 10.98 -1.81 13.74
N SER A 31 11.41 -1.52 12.51
CA SER A 31 11.83 -2.55 11.57
C SER A 31 13.15 -2.18 10.91
N SER A 32 14.01 -3.17 10.72
CA SER A 32 15.23 -3.00 9.95
C SER A 32 15.05 -3.42 8.49
N VAL A 33 13.87 -3.91 8.13
CA VAL A 33 13.60 -4.45 6.80
C VAL A 33 13.06 -3.41 5.84
N THR A 34 12.20 -2.52 6.31
CA THR A 34 11.57 -1.51 5.47
C THR A 34 11.26 -0.26 6.28
N ASP A 35 11.01 0.84 5.59
CA ASP A 35 10.66 2.10 6.24
C ASP A 35 9.16 2.27 6.44
N TYR A 36 8.36 1.81 5.50
CA TYR A 36 6.90 2.00 5.53
C TYR A 36 6.18 0.77 5.02
N PHE A 37 5.03 0.49 5.64
CA PHE A 37 4.03 -0.42 5.08
C PHE A 37 2.87 0.41 4.56
N VAL A 38 2.39 0.06 3.38
CA VAL A 38 1.14 0.59 2.85
C VAL A 38 0.16 -0.57 2.81
N VAL A 39 -0.96 -0.44 3.49
CA VAL A 39 -1.97 -1.50 3.56
C VAL A 39 -3.23 -1.00 2.91
N ALA A 40 -3.72 -1.72 1.94
CA ALA A 40 -4.92 -1.35 1.18
C ALA A 40 -5.84 -2.55 1.03
N THR A 41 -7.13 -2.29 1.00
CA THR A 41 -8.14 -3.35 0.88
C THR A 41 -8.82 -3.28 -0.48
N GLY A 42 -8.93 -4.45 -1.12
CA GLY A 42 -9.76 -4.65 -2.29
C GLY A 42 -10.97 -5.50 -1.94
N THR A 43 -12.08 -5.30 -2.63
CA THR A 43 -13.35 -5.95 -2.31
C THR A 43 -13.56 -7.26 -3.04
N SER A 44 -12.75 -7.52 -4.08
CA SER A 44 -12.87 -8.73 -4.90
C SER A 44 -11.53 -9.02 -5.55
N GLU A 45 -11.40 -10.20 -6.15
CA GLU A 45 -10.19 -10.55 -6.89
C GLU A 45 -9.91 -9.56 -8.03
N PRO A 46 -10.88 -9.22 -8.90
CA PRO A 46 -10.64 -8.21 -9.93
C PRO A 46 -10.24 -6.85 -9.36
N HIS A 47 -10.76 -6.47 -8.21
CA HIS A 47 -10.41 -5.21 -7.56
C HIS A 47 -8.97 -5.24 -7.06
N LEU A 48 -8.55 -6.33 -6.43
CA LEU A 48 -7.16 -6.52 -6.01
C LEU A 48 -6.23 -6.40 -7.21
N ARG A 49 -6.59 -7.05 -8.29
CA ARG A 49 -5.80 -7.03 -9.54
C ARG A 49 -5.68 -5.61 -10.09
N ALA A 50 -6.77 -4.86 -10.08
CA ALA A 50 -6.77 -3.48 -10.55
C ALA A 50 -5.84 -2.59 -9.71
N ILE A 51 -5.88 -2.74 -8.39
CA ILE A 51 -5.02 -1.99 -7.48
C ILE A 51 -3.55 -2.32 -7.72
N VAL A 52 -3.23 -3.61 -7.77
CA VAL A 52 -1.85 -4.07 -8.00
C VAL A 52 -1.33 -3.56 -9.34
N THR A 53 -2.13 -3.68 -10.39
CA THR A 53 -1.77 -3.23 -11.72
C THR A 53 -1.52 -1.73 -11.75
N GLU A 54 -2.39 -0.95 -11.13
CA GLU A 54 -2.22 0.51 -11.08
C GLU A 54 -0.90 0.89 -10.40
N VAL A 55 -0.63 0.31 -9.23
CA VAL A 55 0.59 0.62 -8.49
C VAL A 55 1.83 0.23 -9.30
N THR A 56 1.87 -0.99 -9.82
CA THR A 56 3.06 -1.48 -10.52
C THR A 56 3.29 -0.79 -11.85
N GLU A 57 2.24 -0.61 -12.64
CA GLU A 57 2.37 -0.02 -13.98
C GLU A 57 2.69 1.47 -13.93
N GLN A 58 2.06 2.22 -13.03
CA GLN A 58 2.33 3.64 -12.92
C GLN A 58 3.72 3.94 -12.37
N LEU A 59 4.17 3.17 -11.39
CA LEU A 59 5.53 3.35 -10.87
C LEU A 59 6.56 3.01 -11.93
N LYS A 60 6.31 1.99 -12.74
CA LYS A 60 7.19 1.63 -13.82
C LYS A 60 7.23 2.72 -14.89
N ALA A 61 6.07 3.21 -15.31
CA ALA A 61 5.96 4.19 -16.39
C ALA A 61 6.53 5.57 -16.00
N ASP A 62 6.18 6.04 -14.79
CA ASP A 62 6.50 7.41 -14.37
C ASP A 62 7.80 7.54 -13.60
N HIS A 63 8.27 6.48 -12.96
CA HIS A 63 9.43 6.54 -12.07
C HIS A 63 10.47 5.47 -12.36
N HIS A 64 10.26 4.65 -13.37
CA HIS A 64 11.16 3.54 -13.73
C HIS A 64 11.42 2.61 -12.55
N LEU A 65 10.42 2.45 -11.69
CA LEU A 65 10.54 1.68 -10.46
C LEU A 65 9.71 0.42 -10.55
N ARG A 66 10.34 -0.73 -10.32
CA ARG A 66 9.69 -2.03 -10.29
C ARG A 66 9.82 -2.63 -8.90
N PRO A 67 8.85 -3.44 -8.47
CA PRO A 67 9.04 -4.13 -7.21
C PRO A 67 10.21 -5.10 -7.28
N ASN A 68 10.96 -5.17 -6.18
CA ASN A 68 12.02 -6.13 -6.03
C ASN A 68 11.47 -7.56 -5.98
N ALA A 69 10.29 -7.71 -5.39
CA ALA A 69 9.61 -8.98 -5.30
C ALA A 69 8.10 -8.76 -5.25
N VAL A 70 7.36 -9.71 -5.80
CA VAL A 70 5.90 -9.76 -5.72
C VAL A 70 5.55 -11.11 -5.12
N GLU A 71 4.86 -11.12 -4.00
CA GLU A 71 4.54 -12.34 -3.28
C GLU A 71 3.04 -12.48 -3.08
N GLY A 72 2.60 -13.71 -2.81
CA GLY A 72 1.19 -14.03 -2.67
C GLY A 72 0.50 -14.15 -4.01
N ASP A 73 -0.81 -14.23 -3.99
CA ASP A 73 -1.59 -14.26 -5.21
C ASP A 73 -2.97 -13.64 -4.96
N MET A 74 -3.59 -13.17 -6.04
CA MET A 74 -4.87 -12.49 -5.94
C MET A 74 -6.02 -13.44 -5.63
N GLY A 75 -5.88 -14.69 -6.02
CA GLY A 75 -6.84 -15.75 -5.65
C GLY A 75 -6.77 -16.06 -4.17
N GLY A 76 -5.60 -15.89 -3.56
CA GLY A 76 -5.41 -16.02 -2.12
C GLY A 76 -5.79 -14.77 -1.36
N ALA A 77 -6.17 -13.72 -2.06
CA ALA A 77 -6.67 -12.47 -1.52
C ALA A 77 -5.62 -11.65 -0.74
N TRP A 78 -4.37 -11.87 -1.00
CA TRP A 78 -3.28 -11.11 -0.36
C TRP A 78 -2.08 -11.06 -1.31
N VAL A 79 -1.73 -9.85 -1.76
CA VAL A 79 -0.56 -9.61 -2.61
C VAL A 79 0.37 -8.64 -1.90
N VAL A 80 1.65 -8.94 -1.92
CA VAL A 80 2.69 -8.11 -1.31
C VAL A 80 3.60 -7.61 -2.41
N LEU A 81 3.77 -6.29 -2.48
CA LEU A 81 4.68 -5.65 -3.42
C LEU A 81 5.85 -5.08 -2.63
N ASP A 82 7.03 -5.65 -2.80
CA ASP A 82 8.23 -5.27 -2.06
C ASP A 82 9.07 -4.30 -2.89
N PHE A 83 9.13 -3.04 -2.47
CA PHE A 83 9.95 -2.01 -3.10
C PHE A 83 11.16 -1.65 -2.21
N PHE A 84 11.60 -2.55 -1.36
CA PHE A 84 12.67 -2.37 -0.37
C PHE A 84 12.25 -1.46 0.78
N ASP A 85 12.25 -0.16 0.55
CA ASP A 85 11.94 0.82 1.61
C ASP A 85 10.45 0.96 1.89
N VAL A 86 9.63 0.45 0.99
CA VAL A 86 8.18 0.46 1.13
C VAL A 86 7.66 -0.91 0.70
N ILE A 87 6.84 -1.50 1.54
CA ILE A 87 6.18 -2.75 1.23
C ILE A 87 4.68 -2.49 1.20
N VAL A 88 4.05 -2.81 0.07
CA VAL A 88 2.62 -2.60 -0.13
C VAL A 88 1.89 -3.92 0.04
N HIS A 89 0.91 -3.92 0.95
CA HIS A 89 0.02 -5.06 1.17
C HIS A 89 -1.34 -4.74 0.60
N VAL A 90 -1.78 -5.53 -0.37
CA VAL A 90 -3.12 -5.40 -0.94
C VAL A 90 -3.88 -6.66 -0.57
N MET A 91 -4.93 -6.51 0.24
CA MET A 91 -5.64 -7.64 0.83
C MET A 91 -7.14 -7.45 0.75
N ARG A 92 -7.86 -8.59 0.68
CA ARG A 92 -9.30 -8.56 0.88
C ARG A 92 -9.57 -8.31 2.37
N GLY A 93 -10.70 -7.65 2.67
CA GLY A 93 -11.00 -7.22 4.03
C GLY A 93 -11.02 -8.33 5.07
N ASP A 94 -11.56 -9.50 4.72
CA ASP A 94 -11.61 -10.64 5.64
C ASP A 94 -10.21 -11.19 5.96
N VAL A 95 -9.32 -11.17 4.97
CA VAL A 95 -7.93 -11.60 5.15
C VAL A 95 -7.19 -10.59 6.03
N ARG A 96 -7.39 -9.30 5.77
CA ARG A 96 -6.77 -8.23 6.55
C ARG A 96 -7.14 -8.32 8.03
N GLU A 97 -8.41 -8.53 8.30
CA GLU A 97 -8.92 -8.68 9.66
C GLU A 97 -8.34 -9.93 10.33
N LYS A 98 -8.32 -11.04 9.61
CA LYS A 98 -7.83 -12.32 10.14
C LYS A 98 -6.37 -12.26 10.55
N TYR A 99 -5.52 -11.66 9.72
CA TYR A 99 -4.09 -11.63 9.98
C TYR A 99 -3.65 -10.47 10.88
N GLY A 100 -4.47 -9.43 10.99
CA GLY A 100 -4.24 -8.36 11.94
C GLY A 100 -2.90 -7.66 11.82
N LEU A 101 -2.46 -7.40 10.59
CA LEU A 101 -1.16 -6.78 10.34
C LEU A 101 -1.01 -5.45 11.08
N GLU A 102 -2.08 -4.66 11.13
CA GLU A 102 -2.05 -3.36 11.80
C GLU A 102 -1.93 -3.49 13.31
N GLU A 103 -2.49 -4.55 13.89
CA GLU A 103 -2.34 -4.81 15.31
C GLU A 103 -0.92 -5.21 15.66
N LEU A 104 -0.29 -6.01 14.77
CA LEU A 104 1.09 -6.41 14.94
C LEU A 104 2.01 -5.20 14.98
N TRP A 105 1.70 -4.16 14.21
CA TRP A 105 2.45 -2.93 14.15
C TRP A 105 1.73 -1.76 14.82
N SER A 106 1.02 -2.03 15.91
CA SER A 106 0.20 -1.03 16.59
C SER A 106 1.00 0.17 17.12
N ASP A 107 2.29 -0.02 17.38
CA ASP A 107 3.15 1.07 17.86
C ASP A 107 3.66 1.96 16.73
N ALA A 108 3.42 1.59 15.47
CA ALA A 108 3.88 2.37 14.34
C ALA A 108 3.00 3.60 14.14
N PRO A 109 3.59 4.80 14.01
CA PRO A 109 2.81 5.97 13.65
C PRO A 109 2.17 5.81 12.27
N ARG A 110 1.00 6.36 12.11
CA ARG A 110 0.32 6.37 10.82
C ARG A 110 0.63 7.66 10.09
N VAL A 111 1.01 7.54 8.82
CA VAL A 111 1.28 8.70 7.98
C VAL A 111 -0.01 9.13 7.31
N LYS A 112 -0.38 10.38 7.49
CA LYS A 112 -1.60 10.92 6.90
C LYS A 112 -1.34 11.48 5.52
N PRO A 113 -2.30 11.38 4.60
CA PRO A 113 -2.16 11.97 3.28
C PRO A 113 -2.05 13.49 3.39
N ARG A 114 -1.51 14.10 2.36
CA ARG A 114 -1.36 15.55 2.32
C ARG A 114 -2.72 16.21 2.35
N ARG A 115 -2.81 17.28 3.14
CA ARG A 115 -4.06 18.01 3.35
C ARG A 115 -4.65 18.56 2.06
N ALA A 116 -3.80 19.12 1.20
CA ALA A 116 -4.27 19.70 -0.06
C ALA A 116 -4.97 18.65 -0.93
N ARG A 117 -4.46 17.43 -0.92
CA ARG A 117 -5.08 16.33 -1.64
C ARG A 117 -6.45 15.99 -1.08
N ALA A 118 -6.53 15.92 0.22
CA ALA A 118 -7.80 15.61 0.88
C ALA A 118 -8.86 16.65 0.55
N SER A 119 -8.46 17.92 0.54
CA SER A 119 -9.37 19.00 0.18
C SER A 119 -9.85 18.89 -1.25
N ALA A 120 -8.93 18.61 -2.17
CA ALA A 120 -9.29 18.43 -3.58
C ALA A 120 -10.24 17.26 -3.74
N ALA A 121 -10.02 16.19 -3.02
CA ALA A 121 -10.89 15.02 -3.10
C ALA A 121 -12.28 15.29 -2.56
N ALA A 122 -12.40 16.22 -1.63
CA ALA A 122 -13.68 16.57 -1.02
C ALA A 122 -14.56 17.40 -1.94
N GLU A 123 -13.99 17.98 -2.93
CA GLU A 123 -14.72 18.78 -3.91
C GLU A 123 -15.41 17.92 -4.95
#